data_b4381c1365688ef3cf4caedee2c2866b
#
_entry.id   b4381c1365688ef3cf4caedee2c2866b
#
_cell.length_a   1.000
_cell.length_b   1.000
_cell.length_c   1.000
_cell.angle_alpha   90.00
_cell.angle_beta   90.00
_cell.angle_gamma   90.00
#
_symmetry.space_group_name_H-M   'P 1'
#
loop_
_entity.id
_entity.type
_entity.pdbx_description
1 polymer ?
#
loop_
_entity_poly.entity_id
_entity_poly.type
_entity_poly.pdbx_seq_one_letter_code
_entity_poly.pdbx_strand_id
1 'polypeptide(L)'
;MENKFQLPNLLKVERNVISDIKSILEEENIKYSRYIFVVDENLINVYKDKIDFIINQLGEDNYIFCVTDNSIKEVSKLNEKVFNFKADLIIGFGGGRVLDICKYVSFMSRVKFISMPTALAHDGIASPIAVLKDKTGITNSCGCEPATAILIDLDIIKSSPLILKQSGVGDLISNIVALKDWKLAKKYNGEKINDFAVMLSKSSIASIITREEMSLDDYKFLETLSYALIMSGVAMEMAGTSRPCSGSEHMISHSIDYVLGGRAPHGIQVALGTIISLMLYKEDYSNIIDIYKRLEISLPKLTREEFLKVMDYAPETRKGRYTIFDTIDDKKVYENIYEELSRMGIF
;
A
#
# COMPACT_ATOMS: atom_id res chain seq x y z
N MET A 1 -18.81 -19.72 -11.43
CA MET A 1 -18.84 -19.05 -10.10
C MET A 1 -18.88 -17.56 -10.38
N GLU A 2 -19.91 -16.86 -9.95
CA GLU A 2 -19.94 -15.40 -9.98
C GLU A 2 -18.89 -14.92 -8.98
N ASN A 3 -17.88 -14.23 -9.46
CA ASN A 3 -16.95 -13.54 -8.57
C ASN A 3 -17.66 -12.31 -8.01
N LYS A 4 -18.11 -12.39 -6.77
CA LYS A 4 -18.57 -11.21 -6.03
C LYS A 4 -17.32 -10.49 -5.56
N PHE A 5 -17.09 -9.31 -6.08
CA PHE A 5 -16.06 -8.38 -5.61
C PHE A 5 -16.74 -7.16 -4.99
N GLN A 6 -16.10 -6.58 -4.01
CA GLN A 6 -16.58 -5.36 -3.35
C GLN A 6 -15.74 -4.18 -3.82
N LEU A 7 -16.42 -3.09 -4.15
CA LEU A 7 -15.78 -1.82 -4.44
C LEU A 7 -16.20 -0.80 -3.40
N PRO A 8 -15.37 0.21 -3.12
CA PRO A 8 -15.83 1.35 -2.34
C PRO A 8 -17.10 1.96 -2.96
N ASN A 9 -18.10 2.18 -2.13
CA ASN A 9 -19.34 2.82 -2.58
C ASN A 9 -19.12 4.31 -2.88
N LEU A 10 -18.13 4.89 -2.22
CA LEU A 10 -17.76 6.29 -2.34
C LEU A 10 -16.25 6.42 -2.48
N LEU A 11 -15.84 7.25 -3.43
CA LEU A 11 -14.47 7.66 -3.64
C LEU A 11 -14.42 9.17 -3.85
N LYS A 12 -13.75 9.88 -2.93
CA LYS A 12 -13.52 11.32 -3.06
C LYS A 12 -12.04 11.65 -2.86
N VAL A 13 -11.48 12.34 -3.84
CA VAL A 13 -10.07 12.79 -3.84
C VAL A 13 -10.09 14.27 -4.20
N GLU A 14 -10.10 15.13 -3.19
CA GLU A 14 -10.27 16.57 -3.37
C GLU A 14 -9.50 17.32 -2.29
N ARG A 15 -9.30 18.62 -2.49
CA ARG A 15 -8.81 19.51 -1.43
C ARG A 15 -9.90 19.72 -0.40
N ASN A 16 -9.48 19.77 0.86
CA ASN A 16 -10.37 20.11 1.98
C ASN A 16 -11.63 19.22 2.09
N VAL A 17 -11.56 17.95 1.64
CA VAL A 17 -12.70 17.01 1.65
C VAL A 17 -13.28 16.78 3.03
N ILE A 18 -12.46 16.94 4.08
CA ILE A 18 -12.92 16.77 5.46
C ILE A 18 -13.89 17.86 5.92
N SER A 19 -13.93 19.04 5.25
CA SER A 19 -14.85 20.12 5.60
C SER A 19 -16.31 19.75 5.41
N ASP A 20 -16.58 18.83 4.49
CA ASP A 20 -17.92 18.44 4.09
C ASP A 20 -18.24 16.99 4.41
N ILE A 21 -17.46 16.36 5.31
CA ILE A 21 -17.56 14.92 5.57
C ILE A 21 -18.97 14.48 5.93
N LYS A 22 -19.71 15.26 6.69
CA LYS A 22 -21.10 14.94 7.08
C LYS A 22 -22.02 14.92 5.87
N SER A 23 -22.02 15.97 5.05
CA SER A 23 -22.85 16.06 3.86
C SER A 23 -22.50 14.95 2.85
N ILE A 24 -21.19 14.66 2.70
CA ILE A 24 -20.69 13.57 1.84
C ILE A 24 -21.27 12.21 2.27
N LEU A 25 -21.27 11.91 3.55
CA LEU A 25 -21.81 10.64 4.05
C LEU A 25 -23.33 10.57 3.95
N GLU A 26 -24.02 11.69 4.15
CA GLU A 26 -25.48 11.80 4.00
C GLU A 26 -25.92 11.62 2.53
N GLU A 27 -25.28 12.29 1.59
CA GLU A 27 -25.53 12.18 0.14
C GLU A 27 -25.36 10.75 -0.37
N GLU A 28 -24.35 10.05 0.12
CA GLU A 28 -24.05 8.65 -0.25
C GLU A 28 -24.82 7.64 0.61
N ASN A 29 -25.74 8.11 1.44
CA ASN A 29 -26.59 7.28 2.30
C ASN A 29 -25.78 6.31 3.22
N ILE A 30 -24.58 6.75 3.65
CA ILE A 30 -23.76 6.01 4.61
C ILE A 30 -24.27 6.32 6.01
N LYS A 31 -25.29 5.59 6.45
CA LYS A 31 -25.90 5.74 7.78
C LYS A 31 -25.07 5.05 8.85
N TYR A 32 -24.97 5.68 10.00
CA TYR A 32 -24.35 5.15 11.22
C TYR A 32 -25.09 5.72 12.45
N SER A 33 -24.97 5.03 13.57
CA SER A 33 -25.47 5.49 14.87
C SER A 33 -24.34 5.81 15.83
N ARG A 34 -23.30 4.98 15.83
CA ARG A 34 -22.11 5.13 16.66
C ARG A 34 -20.87 4.80 15.86
N TYR A 35 -19.83 5.60 16.00
CA TYR A 35 -18.60 5.36 15.28
C TYR A 35 -17.37 5.35 16.19
N ILE A 36 -16.35 4.62 15.75
CA ILE A 36 -15.01 4.70 16.34
C ILE A 36 -14.11 5.44 15.36
N PHE A 37 -13.52 6.53 15.85
CA PHE A 37 -12.50 7.28 15.13
C PHE A 37 -11.13 6.74 15.52
N VAL A 38 -10.42 6.16 14.57
CA VAL A 38 -9.13 5.50 14.79
C VAL A 38 -8.02 6.36 14.22
N VAL A 39 -7.03 6.68 15.03
CA VAL A 39 -5.91 7.55 14.68
C VAL A 39 -4.60 6.99 15.23
N ASP A 40 -3.48 7.30 14.56
CA ASP A 40 -2.14 6.98 15.10
C ASP A 40 -1.80 7.92 16.28
N GLU A 41 -1.22 7.38 17.35
CA GLU A 41 -0.84 8.17 18.53
C GLU A 41 0.05 9.38 18.21
N ASN A 42 0.90 9.26 17.16
CA ASN A 42 1.78 10.36 16.74
C ASN A 42 1.04 11.44 15.94
N LEU A 43 -0.13 11.12 15.37
CA LEU A 43 -0.89 12.05 14.53
C LEU A 43 -1.99 12.79 15.29
N ILE A 44 -2.43 12.28 16.44
CA ILE A 44 -3.54 12.89 17.20
C ILE A 44 -3.27 14.34 17.57
N ASN A 45 -2.03 14.68 17.95
CA ASN A 45 -1.65 16.05 18.27
C ASN A 45 -1.36 16.89 17.03
N VAL A 46 -0.79 16.27 15.98
CA VAL A 46 -0.45 16.95 14.72
C VAL A 46 -1.71 17.44 14.00
N TYR A 47 -2.77 16.64 14.01
CA TYR A 47 -4.03 16.93 13.33
C TYR A 47 -5.19 17.23 14.30
N LYS A 48 -4.88 17.67 15.54
CA LYS A 48 -5.89 17.88 16.58
C LYS A 48 -7.09 18.70 16.10
N ASP A 49 -6.84 19.88 15.53
CA ASP A 49 -7.91 20.77 15.07
C ASP A 49 -8.77 20.14 13.96
N LYS A 50 -8.15 19.37 13.06
CA LYS A 50 -8.87 18.64 12.00
C LYS A 50 -9.71 17.51 12.56
N ILE A 51 -9.17 16.76 13.53
CA ILE A 51 -9.86 15.66 14.21
C ILE A 51 -11.05 16.20 14.98
N ASP A 52 -10.85 17.25 15.78
CA ASP A 52 -11.93 17.92 16.53
C ASP A 52 -13.02 18.43 15.58
N PHE A 53 -12.63 18.99 14.43
CA PHE A 53 -13.58 19.46 13.42
C PHE A 53 -14.40 18.31 12.82
N ILE A 54 -13.77 17.19 12.43
CA ILE A 54 -14.45 16.01 11.93
C ILE A 54 -15.45 15.46 12.95
N ILE A 55 -15.03 15.32 14.21
CA ILE A 55 -15.85 14.81 15.30
C ILE A 55 -17.07 15.71 15.52
N ASN A 56 -16.88 17.03 15.54
CA ASN A 56 -17.97 18.00 15.69
C ASN A 56 -19.01 17.91 14.58
N GLN A 57 -18.59 17.60 13.33
CA GLN A 57 -19.53 17.40 12.23
C GLN A 57 -20.32 16.08 12.33
N LEU A 58 -19.66 15.02 12.74
CA LEU A 58 -20.22 13.66 12.72
C LEU A 58 -21.05 13.34 13.97
N GLY A 59 -20.94 14.13 15.04
CA GLY A 59 -21.72 14.00 16.28
C GLY A 59 -20.95 13.35 17.43
N GLU A 60 -21.58 13.41 18.62
CA GLU A 60 -20.95 13.07 19.90
C GLU A 60 -20.92 11.56 20.21
N ASP A 61 -21.72 10.74 19.52
CA ASP A 61 -21.75 9.29 19.74
C ASP A 61 -20.53 8.60 19.12
N ASN A 62 -19.36 8.94 19.65
CA ASN A 62 -18.08 8.45 19.15
C ASN A 62 -17.13 7.98 20.27
N TYR A 63 -16.14 7.19 19.85
CA TYR A 63 -14.99 6.81 20.67
C TYR A 63 -13.71 7.01 19.86
N ILE A 64 -12.73 7.72 20.42
CA ILE A 64 -11.41 7.88 19.80
C ILE A 64 -10.51 6.71 20.24
N PHE A 65 -10.00 5.96 19.28
CA PHE A 65 -9.05 4.87 19.51
C PHE A 65 -7.67 5.22 18.93
N CYS A 66 -6.65 5.23 19.78
CA CYS A 66 -5.27 5.51 19.38
C CYS A 66 -4.54 4.19 19.09
N VAL A 67 -4.00 4.08 17.87
CA VAL A 67 -3.17 2.95 17.44
C VAL A 67 -1.71 3.22 17.76
N THR A 68 -1.04 2.27 18.40
CA THR A 68 0.38 2.36 18.76
C THR A 68 1.28 1.53 17.83
N ASP A 69 0.79 0.39 17.36
CA ASP A 69 1.50 -0.49 16.41
C ASP A 69 0.51 -1.20 15.48
N ASN A 70 0.99 -2.03 14.54
CA ASN A 70 0.16 -2.80 13.62
C ASN A 70 0.01 -4.28 14.04
N SER A 71 -0.03 -4.57 15.34
CA SER A 71 -0.10 -5.93 15.84
C SER A 71 -1.54 -6.48 15.92
N ILE A 72 -1.64 -7.81 15.92
CA ILE A 72 -2.89 -8.53 16.23
C ILE A 72 -3.45 -8.14 17.61
N LYS A 73 -2.60 -7.67 18.53
CA LYS A 73 -3.04 -7.18 19.82
C LYS A 73 -3.87 -5.89 19.68
N GLU A 74 -3.43 -4.95 18.86
CA GLU A 74 -4.19 -3.72 18.57
C GLU A 74 -5.51 -4.03 17.86
N VAL A 75 -5.49 -4.98 16.91
CA VAL A 75 -6.72 -5.50 16.28
C VAL A 75 -7.70 -6.01 17.33
N SER A 76 -7.23 -6.82 18.28
CA SER A 76 -8.09 -7.38 19.34
C SER A 76 -8.68 -6.29 20.23
N LYS A 77 -7.90 -5.29 20.62
CA LYS A 77 -8.37 -4.15 21.42
C LYS A 77 -9.43 -3.34 20.69
N LEU A 78 -9.20 -3.01 19.41
CA LEU A 78 -10.17 -2.25 18.63
C LEU A 78 -11.46 -3.07 18.43
N ASN A 79 -11.35 -4.36 18.13
CA ASN A 79 -12.51 -5.24 17.96
C ASN A 79 -13.37 -5.31 19.25
N GLU A 80 -12.72 -5.42 20.42
CA GLU A 80 -13.41 -5.34 21.72
C GLU A 80 -14.15 -4.00 21.89
N LYS A 81 -13.52 -2.89 21.51
CA LYS A 81 -14.15 -1.57 21.56
C LYS A 81 -15.36 -1.46 20.62
N VAL A 82 -15.23 -1.96 19.39
CA VAL A 82 -16.36 -2.00 18.43
C VAL A 82 -17.56 -2.74 19.06
N PHE A 83 -17.33 -3.89 19.66
CA PHE A 83 -18.37 -4.68 20.29
C PHE A 83 -19.00 -3.99 21.52
N ASN A 84 -18.17 -3.53 22.45
CA ASN A 84 -18.64 -2.93 23.71
C ASN A 84 -19.34 -1.59 23.50
N PHE A 85 -18.86 -0.78 22.55
CA PHE A 85 -19.45 0.51 22.19
C PHE A 85 -20.65 0.34 21.23
N LYS A 86 -20.84 -0.85 20.65
CA LYS A 86 -21.85 -1.15 19.61
C LYS A 86 -21.67 -0.21 18.40
N ALA A 87 -20.45 0.02 17.99
CA ALA A 87 -20.16 0.84 16.83
C ALA A 87 -20.64 0.14 15.54
N ASP A 88 -21.22 0.88 14.62
CA ASP A 88 -21.64 0.42 13.29
C ASP A 88 -20.82 1.09 12.16
N LEU A 89 -19.83 1.93 12.55
CA LEU A 89 -18.90 2.57 11.66
C LEU A 89 -17.49 2.69 12.32
N ILE A 90 -16.46 2.42 11.52
CA ILE A 90 -15.06 2.73 11.85
C ILE A 90 -14.57 3.78 10.87
N ILE A 91 -13.92 4.83 11.36
CA ILE A 91 -13.26 5.85 10.55
C ILE A 91 -11.76 5.76 10.86
N GLY A 92 -10.96 5.33 9.89
CA GLY A 92 -9.51 5.25 10.03
C GLY A 92 -8.84 6.50 9.44
N PHE A 93 -8.28 7.34 10.29
CA PHE A 93 -7.55 8.54 9.92
C PHE A 93 -6.06 8.35 10.21
N GLY A 94 -5.29 8.00 9.19
CA GLY A 94 -3.87 7.71 9.40
C GLY A 94 -3.17 7.11 8.19
N GLY A 95 -1.96 6.64 8.40
CA GLY A 95 -1.19 5.87 7.41
C GLY A 95 -1.58 4.39 7.39
N GLY A 96 -0.82 3.58 6.64
CA GLY A 96 -1.11 2.15 6.44
C GLY A 96 -1.36 1.36 7.72
N ARG A 97 -0.63 1.63 8.80
CA ARG A 97 -0.83 1.00 10.12
C ARG A 97 -2.27 1.14 10.62
N VAL A 98 -2.80 2.36 10.63
CA VAL A 98 -4.18 2.63 11.07
C VAL A 98 -5.17 1.98 10.13
N LEU A 99 -4.96 2.16 8.81
CA LEU A 99 -5.89 1.69 7.80
C LEU A 99 -5.98 0.15 7.79
N ASP A 100 -4.87 -0.56 7.96
CA ASP A 100 -4.86 -2.03 7.99
C ASP A 100 -5.58 -2.59 9.20
N ILE A 101 -5.39 -1.99 10.38
CA ILE A 101 -6.12 -2.40 11.59
C ILE A 101 -7.61 -2.15 11.42
N CYS A 102 -8.01 -0.95 10.95
CA CYS A 102 -9.42 -0.61 10.73
C CYS A 102 -10.07 -1.55 9.71
N LYS A 103 -9.39 -1.79 8.60
CA LYS A 103 -9.83 -2.69 7.53
C LYS A 103 -10.08 -4.10 8.04
N TYR A 104 -9.12 -4.64 8.78
CA TYR A 104 -9.23 -6.01 9.30
C TYR A 104 -10.30 -6.13 10.37
N VAL A 105 -10.43 -5.16 11.29
CA VAL A 105 -11.48 -5.15 12.32
C VAL A 105 -12.86 -4.95 11.68
N SER A 106 -13.00 -4.05 10.71
CA SER A 106 -14.22 -3.86 9.93
C SER A 106 -14.69 -5.17 9.30
N PHE A 107 -13.79 -5.89 8.62
CA PHE A 107 -14.04 -7.19 8.02
C PHE A 107 -14.51 -8.22 9.05
N MET A 108 -13.82 -8.35 10.19
CA MET A 108 -14.20 -9.32 11.24
C MET A 108 -15.53 -8.98 11.90
N SER A 109 -15.77 -7.70 12.18
CA SER A 109 -16.97 -7.24 12.92
C SER A 109 -18.16 -6.96 11.98
N ARG A 110 -17.96 -6.97 10.66
CA ARG A 110 -18.96 -6.62 9.64
C ARG A 110 -19.57 -5.22 9.85
N VAL A 111 -18.72 -4.27 10.25
CA VAL A 111 -19.09 -2.86 10.36
C VAL A 111 -18.52 -2.07 9.20
N LYS A 112 -19.13 -0.94 8.85
CA LYS A 112 -18.66 -0.08 7.76
C LYS A 112 -17.28 0.49 8.11
N PHE A 113 -16.45 0.69 7.09
CA PHE A 113 -15.14 1.31 7.24
C PHE A 113 -14.96 2.46 6.24
N ILE A 114 -14.57 3.62 6.75
CA ILE A 114 -14.15 4.77 5.96
C ILE A 114 -12.62 4.91 6.07
N SER A 115 -11.94 4.81 4.95
CA SER A 115 -10.50 5.03 4.83
C SER A 115 -10.22 6.51 4.59
N MET A 116 -9.53 7.16 5.52
CA MET A 116 -9.07 8.55 5.41
C MET A 116 -7.53 8.58 5.54
N PRO A 117 -6.80 8.27 4.46
CA PRO A 117 -5.35 8.22 4.50
C PRO A 117 -4.75 9.61 4.72
N THR A 118 -3.74 9.68 5.61
CA THR A 118 -2.95 10.90 5.84
C THR A 118 -1.66 10.94 5.02
N ALA A 119 -1.36 9.89 4.28
CA ALA A 119 -0.22 9.78 3.38
C ALA A 119 -0.51 8.78 2.24
N LEU A 120 0.09 9.00 1.08
CA LEU A 120 0.05 8.11 -0.08
C LEU A 120 1.32 7.25 -0.09
N ALA A 121 1.45 6.30 0.84
CA ALA A 121 2.67 5.52 1.00
C ALA A 121 2.68 4.19 0.21
N HIS A 122 1.51 3.62 -0.05
CA HIS A 122 1.30 2.38 -0.80
C HIS A 122 -0.19 2.18 -1.12
N ASP A 123 -0.52 1.19 -1.95
CA ASP A 123 -1.88 0.86 -2.39
C ASP A 123 -2.79 0.27 -1.29
N GLY A 124 -2.27 0.02 -0.10
CA GLY A 124 -3.04 -0.40 1.08
C GLY A 124 -4.19 0.52 1.47
N ILE A 125 -4.23 1.75 0.94
CA ILE A 125 -5.37 2.68 1.11
C ILE A 125 -6.68 2.12 0.54
N ALA A 126 -6.60 1.23 -0.45
CA ALA A 126 -7.75 0.68 -1.17
C ALA A 126 -7.71 -0.84 -1.33
N SER A 127 -6.60 -1.49 -1.04
CA SER A 127 -6.45 -2.94 -1.24
C SER A 127 -7.28 -3.76 -0.25
N PRO A 128 -7.71 -5.00 -0.62
CA PRO A 128 -8.41 -5.93 0.27
C PRO A 128 -7.44 -6.71 1.16
N ILE A 129 -6.30 -6.13 1.49
CA ILE A 129 -5.25 -6.78 2.28
C ILE A 129 -4.87 -5.88 3.45
N ALA A 130 -4.77 -6.46 4.63
CA ALA A 130 -4.20 -5.84 5.82
C ALA A 130 -2.87 -6.52 6.17
N VAL A 131 -1.85 -5.74 6.48
CA VAL A 131 -0.53 -6.23 6.86
C VAL A 131 -0.35 -6.07 8.36
N LEU A 132 -0.35 -7.20 9.08
CA LEU A 132 -0.39 -7.23 10.55
C LEU A 132 0.76 -8.05 11.12
N LYS A 133 1.28 -7.61 12.26
CA LYS A 133 2.29 -8.35 13.03
C LYS A 133 1.63 -9.34 13.97
N ASP A 134 2.09 -10.58 13.93
CA ASP A 134 1.68 -11.60 14.89
C ASP A 134 2.37 -11.41 16.26
N LYS A 135 2.10 -12.34 17.19
CA LYS A 135 2.66 -12.31 18.55
C LYS A 135 4.19 -12.46 18.58
N THR A 136 4.80 -12.97 17.53
CA THR A 136 6.26 -13.13 17.38
C THR A 136 6.92 -11.93 16.71
N GLY A 137 6.13 -10.96 16.25
CA GLY A 137 6.59 -9.79 15.50
C GLY A 137 6.72 -10.03 14.00
N ILE A 138 6.36 -11.22 13.51
CA ILE A 138 6.37 -11.55 12.08
C ILE A 138 5.18 -10.87 11.40
N THR A 139 5.47 -10.22 10.29
CA THR A 139 4.46 -9.53 9.47
C THR A 139 3.75 -10.52 8.54
N ASN A 140 2.42 -10.53 8.59
CA ASN A 140 1.57 -11.39 7.78
C ASN A 140 0.58 -10.56 6.97
N SER A 141 0.35 -10.95 5.71
CA SER A 141 -0.71 -10.39 4.88
C SER A 141 -2.02 -11.14 5.14
N CYS A 142 -3.03 -10.42 5.61
CA CYS A 142 -4.35 -10.95 5.92
C CYS A 142 -5.36 -10.46 4.87
N GLY A 143 -6.08 -11.37 4.23
CA GLY A 143 -7.18 -11.02 3.34
C GLY A 143 -8.33 -10.40 4.13
N CYS A 144 -8.93 -9.34 3.59
CA CYS A 144 -10.10 -8.66 4.15
C CYS A 144 -10.92 -8.03 3.01
N GLU A 145 -11.85 -7.16 3.35
CA GLU A 145 -12.67 -6.42 2.38
C GLU A 145 -12.13 -4.99 2.22
N PRO A 146 -12.31 -4.36 1.04
CA PRO A 146 -11.99 -2.95 0.85
C PRO A 146 -12.83 -2.04 1.76
N ALA A 147 -12.40 -0.79 1.91
CA ALA A 147 -13.18 0.21 2.63
C ALA A 147 -14.54 0.47 1.96
N THR A 148 -15.57 0.76 2.75
CA THR A 148 -16.89 1.20 2.25
C THR A 148 -16.78 2.54 1.52
N ALA A 149 -15.93 3.45 2.04
CA ALA A 149 -15.63 4.74 1.44
C ALA A 149 -14.14 5.07 1.58
N ILE A 150 -13.61 5.80 0.60
CA ILE A 150 -12.24 6.32 0.62
C ILE A 150 -12.32 7.82 0.42
N LEU A 151 -11.87 8.59 1.42
CA LEU A 151 -11.85 10.05 1.41
C LEU A 151 -10.39 10.53 1.52
N ILE A 152 -9.86 11.11 0.48
CA ILE A 152 -8.47 11.60 0.43
C ILE A 152 -8.48 13.13 0.37
N ASP A 153 -8.06 13.74 1.46
CA ASP A 153 -7.87 15.19 1.53
C ASP A 153 -6.47 15.55 0.99
N LEU A 154 -6.43 16.18 -0.18
CA LEU A 154 -5.17 16.52 -0.83
C LEU A 154 -4.34 17.56 -0.07
N ASP A 155 -4.94 18.38 0.79
CA ASP A 155 -4.19 19.31 1.65
C ASP A 155 -3.47 18.55 2.77
N ILE A 156 -4.07 17.48 3.31
CA ILE A 156 -3.41 16.56 4.24
C ILE A 156 -2.28 15.80 3.53
N ILE A 157 -2.57 15.21 2.37
CA ILE A 157 -1.57 14.47 1.59
C ILE A 157 -0.37 15.34 1.24
N LYS A 158 -0.61 16.58 0.80
CA LYS A 158 0.46 17.51 0.46
C LYS A 158 1.36 17.82 1.66
N SER A 159 0.78 17.95 2.86
CA SER A 159 1.50 18.20 4.11
C SER A 159 2.24 16.97 4.66
N SER A 160 1.97 15.79 4.14
CA SER A 160 2.62 14.55 4.60
C SER A 160 4.12 14.53 4.27
N PRO A 161 4.94 13.77 5.02
CA PRO A 161 6.36 13.64 4.75
C PRO A 161 6.65 13.23 3.30
N LEU A 162 7.60 13.89 2.64
CA LEU A 162 7.98 13.66 1.25
C LEU A 162 8.29 12.17 0.99
N ILE A 163 9.03 11.54 1.88
CA ILE A 163 9.42 10.12 1.78
C ILE A 163 8.22 9.17 1.67
N LEU A 164 7.05 9.51 2.25
CA LEU A 164 5.85 8.68 2.16
C LEU A 164 5.17 8.84 0.79
N LYS A 165 5.17 10.05 0.22
CA LYS A 165 4.70 10.27 -1.16
C LYS A 165 5.61 9.58 -2.18
N GLN A 166 6.92 9.65 -1.98
CA GLN A 166 7.91 8.91 -2.76
C GLN A 166 7.70 7.40 -2.66
N SER A 167 7.39 6.90 -1.46
CA SER A 167 7.05 5.50 -1.22
C SER A 167 5.85 5.05 -2.07
N GLY A 168 4.80 5.86 -2.14
CA GLY A 168 3.64 5.54 -3.00
C GLY A 168 3.97 5.44 -4.48
N VAL A 169 4.87 6.29 -4.98
CA VAL A 169 5.33 6.18 -6.37
C VAL A 169 6.13 4.90 -6.59
N GLY A 170 7.03 4.56 -5.67
CA GLY A 170 7.83 3.32 -5.75
C GLY A 170 6.96 2.07 -5.72
N ASP A 171 5.98 2.03 -4.81
CA ASP A 171 5.02 0.95 -4.69
C ASP A 171 4.19 0.78 -5.98
N LEU A 172 3.67 1.87 -6.53
CA LEU A 172 2.87 1.85 -7.74
C LEU A 172 3.65 1.37 -8.98
N ILE A 173 4.87 1.87 -9.19
CA ILE A 173 5.71 1.50 -10.34
C ILE A 173 6.09 0.02 -10.29
N SER A 174 6.19 -0.55 -9.11
CA SER A 174 6.53 -1.96 -8.89
C SER A 174 5.60 -2.94 -9.59
N ASN A 175 4.35 -2.54 -9.83
CA ASN A 175 3.36 -3.35 -10.54
C ASN A 175 3.84 -3.81 -11.93
N ILE A 176 4.81 -3.12 -12.53
CA ILE A 176 5.48 -3.56 -13.79
C ILE A 176 6.07 -4.96 -13.62
N VAL A 177 6.77 -5.18 -12.53
CA VAL A 177 7.41 -6.47 -12.20
C VAL A 177 6.34 -7.50 -11.80
N ALA A 178 5.42 -7.11 -10.93
CA ALA A 178 4.32 -7.97 -10.49
C ALA A 178 3.55 -8.58 -11.67
N LEU A 179 3.23 -7.78 -12.68
CA LEU A 179 2.55 -8.24 -13.90
C LEU A 179 3.43 -9.17 -14.77
N LYS A 180 4.75 -8.98 -14.78
CA LYS A 180 5.69 -9.89 -15.46
C LYS A 180 5.75 -11.24 -14.76
N ASP A 181 5.91 -11.24 -13.45
CA ASP A 181 5.90 -12.45 -12.62
C ASP A 181 4.58 -13.21 -12.76
N TRP A 182 3.44 -12.53 -12.78
CA TRP A 182 2.16 -13.19 -12.97
C TRP A 182 2.02 -13.85 -14.34
N LYS A 183 2.52 -13.20 -15.40
CA LYS A 183 2.58 -13.80 -16.73
C LYS A 183 3.53 -14.99 -16.78
N LEU A 184 4.66 -14.89 -16.07
CA LEU A 184 5.64 -15.98 -15.95
C LEU A 184 5.00 -17.19 -15.25
N ALA A 185 4.29 -16.96 -14.12
CA ALA A 185 3.56 -17.99 -13.41
C ALA A 185 2.46 -18.64 -14.26
N LYS A 186 1.74 -17.86 -15.09
CA LYS A 186 0.79 -18.42 -16.06
C LYS A 186 1.49 -19.38 -17.04
N LYS A 187 2.64 -18.97 -17.57
CA LYS A 187 3.37 -19.72 -18.59
C LYS A 187 3.92 -21.04 -18.06
N TYR A 188 4.51 -21.06 -16.87
CA TYR A 188 5.25 -22.20 -16.34
C TYR A 188 4.48 -23.01 -15.29
N ASN A 189 3.54 -22.37 -14.59
CA ASN A 189 2.78 -22.99 -13.50
C ASN A 189 1.25 -23.06 -13.77
N GLY A 190 0.81 -22.62 -14.95
CA GLY A 190 -0.61 -22.65 -15.34
C GLY A 190 -1.51 -21.71 -14.51
N GLU A 191 -0.94 -20.73 -13.80
CA GLU A 191 -1.70 -19.83 -12.94
C GLU A 191 -2.68 -18.98 -13.76
N LYS A 192 -3.90 -18.82 -13.26
CA LYS A 192 -4.92 -18.04 -13.96
C LYS A 192 -4.64 -16.54 -13.83
N ILE A 193 -4.79 -15.83 -14.93
CA ILE A 193 -4.72 -14.36 -14.97
C ILE A 193 -6.13 -13.80 -15.13
N ASN A 194 -6.43 -12.73 -14.38
CA ASN A 194 -7.59 -11.90 -14.57
C ASN A 194 -7.21 -10.72 -15.47
N ASP A 195 -7.66 -10.71 -16.71
CA ASP A 195 -7.30 -9.69 -17.70
C ASP A 195 -7.78 -8.30 -17.31
N PHE A 196 -8.92 -8.19 -16.60
CA PHE A 196 -9.42 -6.92 -16.10
C PHE A 196 -8.50 -6.34 -15.00
N ALA A 197 -8.06 -7.17 -14.06
CA ALA A 197 -7.08 -6.79 -13.04
C ALA A 197 -5.74 -6.35 -13.67
N VAL A 198 -5.29 -7.05 -14.72
CA VAL A 198 -4.09 -6.65 -15.49
C VAL A 198 -4.28 -5.30 -16.15
N MET A 199 -5.46 -5.03 -16.72
CA MET A 199 -5.76 -3.74 -17.34
C MET A 199 -5.74 -2.61 -16.31
N LEU A 200 -6.35 -2.80 -15.15
CA LEU A 200 -6.35 -1.80 -14.07
C LEU A 200 -4.94 -1.51 -13.56
N SER A 201 -4.16 -2.55 -13.26
CA SER A 201 -2.78 -2.40 -12.80
C SER A 201 -1.89 -1.72 -13.86
N LYS A 202 -2.04 -2.04 -15.14
CA LYS A 202 -1.32 -1.33 -16.22
C LYS A 202 -1.72 0.13 -16.32
N SER A 203 -3.02 0.43 -16.22
CA SER A 203 -3.51 1.80 -16.30
C SER A 203 -3.02 2.64 -15.13
N SER A 204 -2.95 2.04 -13.92
CA SER A 204 -2.41 2.71 -12.75
C SER A 204 -0.94 3.10 -12.95
N ILE A 205 -0.10 2.20 -13.45
CA ILE A 205 1.31 2.48 -13.78
C ILE A 205 1.41 3.56 -14.87
N ALA A 206 0.66 3.40 -15.96
CA ALA A 206 0.71 4.32 -17.10
C ALA A 206 0.39 5.75 -16.69
N SER A 207 -0.53 5.97 -15.75
CA SER A 207 -0.91 7.29 -15.26
C SER A 207 0.26 8.10 -14.67
N ILE A 208 1.32 7.42 -14.25
CA ILE A 208 2.54 8.04 -13.72
C ILE A 208 3.67 8.03 -14.74
N ILE A 209 4.01 6.88 -15.33
CA ILE A 209 5.22 6.75 -16.15
C ILE A 209 5.17 7.53 -17.48
N THR A 210 3.98 7.87 -17.96
CA THR A 210 3.80 8.64 -19.20
C THR A 210 3.71 10.15 -18.97
N ARG A 211 3.80 10.61 -17.71
CA ARG A 211 3.72 12.05 -17.42
C ARG A 211 5.03 12.78 -17.69
N GLU A 212 4.90 13.91 -18.35
CA GLU A 212 6.03 14.83 -18.55
C GLU A 212 6.32 15.66 -17.29
N GLU A 213 5.26 16.15 -16.63
CA GLU A 213 5.38 16.94 -15.40
C GLU A 213 5.06 16.08 -14.17
N MET A 214 6.01 16.01 -13.25
CA MET A 214 5.89 15.25 -11.99
C MET A 214 6.40 16.12 -10.84
N SER A 215 5.55 16.37 -9.86
CA SER A 215 5.94 17.04 -8.63
C SER A 215 5.10 16.52 -7.47
N LEU A 216 5.75 16.06 -6.41
CA LEU A 216 5.08 15.60 -5.19
C LEU A 216 4.52 16.74 -4.33
N ASP A 217 4.64 17.99 -4.81
CA ASP A 217 4.01 19.18 -4.24
C ASP A 217 2.87 19.75 -5.11
N ASP A 218 2.65 19.17 -6.30
CA ASP A 218 1.56 19.56 -7.17
C ASP A 218 0.28 18.77 -6.86
N TYR A 219 -0.83 19.47 -6.65
CA TYR A 219 -2.12 18.85 -6.35
C TYR A 219 -2.62 17.90 -7.44
N LYS A 220 -2.41 18.26 -8.71
CA LYS A 220 -2.84 17.43 -9.83
C LYS A 220 -2.05 16.13 -9.92
N PHE A 221 -0.76 16.18 -9.57
CA PHE A 221 0.06 14.98 -9.48
C PHE A 221 -0.35 14.11 -8.29
N LEU A 222 -0.59 14.72 -7.11
CA LEU A 222 -1.06 14.00 -5.91
C LEU A 222 -2.44 13.38 -6.13
N GLU A 223 -3.34 14.08 -6.80
CA GLU A 223 -4.64 13.53 -7.21
C GLU A 223 -4.47 12.30 -8.12
N THR A 224 -3.61 12.41 -9.14
CA THR A 224 -3.31 11.29 -10.03
C THR A 224 -2.71 10.10 -9.29
N LEU A 225 -1.74 10.34 -8.40
CA LEU A 225 -1.13 9.30 -7.58
C LEU A 225 -2.15 8.63 -6.67
N SER A 226 -3.08 9.41 -6.10
CA SER A 226 -4.18 8.87 -5.28
C SER A 226 -5.04 7.89 -6.07
N TYR A 227 -5.54 8.30 -7.24
CA TYR A 227 -6.33 7.42 -8.11
C TYR A 227 -5.55 6.21 -8.59
N ALA A 228 -4.26 6.38 -8.90
CA ALA A 228 -3.41 5.28 -9.35
C ALA A 228 -3.22 4.22 -8.26
N LEU A 229 -2.96 4.62 -7.01
CA LEU A 229 -2.87 3.70 -5.87
C LEU A 229 -4.22 3.03 -5.57
N ILE A 230 -5.33 3.73 -5.72
CA ILE A 230 -6.67 3.14 -5.60
C ILE A 230 -6.90 2.09 -6.69
N MET A 231 -6.58 2.40 -7.95
CA MET A 231 -6.69 1.42 -9.06
C MET A 231 -5.82 0.19 -8.82
N SER A 232 -4.62 0.36 -8.24
CA SER A 232 -3.75 -0.73 -7.84
C SER A 232 -4.44 -1.63 -6.80
N GLY A 233 -4.98 -1.05 -5.73
CA GLY A 233 -5.73 -1.80 -4.72
C GLY A 233 -6.96 -2.52 -5.28
N VAL A 234 -7.72 -1.85 -6.14
CA VAL A 234 -8.89 -2.43 -6.83
C VAL A 234 -8.49 -3.57 -7.76
N ALA A 235 -7.31 -3.50 -8.42
CA ALA A 235 -6.82 -4.60 -9.24
C ALA A 235 -6.63 -5.90 -8.43
N MET A 236 -6.17 -5.79 -7.17
CA MET A 236 -6.05 -6.94 -6.27
C MET A 236 -7.41 -7.52 -5.91
N GLU A 237 -8.40 -6.69 -5.63
CA GLU A 237 -9.78 -7.12 -5.36
C GLU A 237 -10.36 -7.89 -6.56
N MET A 238 -10.23 -7.33 -7.78
CA MET A 238 -10.68 -7.96 -9.02
C MET A 238 -10.00 -9.30 -9.30
N ALA A 239 -8.73 -9.42 -8.93
CA ALA A 239 -7.95 -10.66 -9.12
C ALA A 239 -8.26 -11.71 -8.04
N GLY A 240 -8.76 -11.32 -6.86
CA GLY A 240 -8.85 -12.19 -5.67
C GLY A 240 -7.47 -12.60 -5.15
N THR A 241 -6.42 -11.85 -5.50
CA THR A 241 -5.02 -12.11 -5.12
C THR A 241 -4.19 -10.85 -5.29
N SER A 242 -3.06 -10.76 -4.59
CA SER A 242 -2.11 -9.64 -4.74
C SER A 242 -1.23 -9.72 -6.01
N ARG A 243 -1.42 -10.71 -6.88
CA ARG A 243 -0.62 -10.91 -8.11
C ARG A 243 -0.50 -9.68 -9.02
N PRO A 244 -1.54 -8.84 -9.23
CA PRO A 244 -1.42 -7.66 -10.09
C PRO A 244 -0.44 -6.61 -9.59
N CYS A 245 -0.15 -6.60 -8.28
CA CYS A 245 0.57 -5.53 -7.61
C CYS A 245 1.74 -6.01 -6.74
N SER A 246 2.01 -7.31 -6.69
CA SER A 246 3.07 -7.85 -5.82
C SER A 246 3.70 -9.08 -6.48
N GLY A 247 4.99 -9.02 -6.74
CA GLY A 247 5.81 -10.06 -7.35
C GLY A 247 7.16 -10.18 -6.63
N SER A 248 8.23 -10.43 -7.38
CA SER A 248 9.60 -10.58 -6.88
C SER A 248 10.14 -9.31 -6.22
N GLU A 249 9.72 -8.13 -6.67
CA GLU A 249 10.09 -6.85 -6.06
C GLU A 249 9.62 -6.72 -4.61
N HIS A 250 8.42 -7.19 -4.32
CA HIS A 250 7.89 -7.25 -2.96
C HIS A 250 8.58 -8.34 -2.13
N MET A 251 8.95 -9.47 -2.74
CA MET A 251 9.73 -10.52 -2.06
C MET A 251 11.08 -9.97 -1.59
N ILE A 252 11.73 -9.12 -2.39
CA ILE A 252 12.95 -8.42 -2.00
C ILE A 252 12.69 -7.47 -0.82
N SER A 253 11.64 -6.66 -0.88
CA SER A 253 11.26 -5.76 0.23
C SER A 253 11.00 -6.53 1.53
N HIS A 254 10.21 -7.60 1.48
CA HIS A 254 9.97 -8.45 2.64
C HIS A 254 11.24 -9.12 3.18
N SER A 255 12.15 -9.48 2.28
CA SER A 255 13.46 -10.00 2.68
C SER A 255 14.30 -8.95 3.41
N ILE A 256 14.30 -7.69 2.94
CA ILE A 256 14.94 -6.57 3.64
C ILE A 256 14.36 -6.40 5.04
N ASP A 257 13.03 -6.45 5.17
CA ASP A 257 12.38 -6.35 6.49
C ASP A 257 12.79 -7.50 7.42
N TYR A 258 12.79 -8.73 6.91
CA TYR A 258 13.07 -9.91 7.71
C TYR A 258 14.55 -10.02 8.10
N VAL A 259 15.46 -9.84 7.13
CA VAL A 259 16.90 -10.06 7.33
C VAL A 259 17.57 -8.87 7.99
N LEU A 260 17.12 -7.64 7.69
CA LEU A 260 17.79 -6.40 8.09
C LEU A 260 16.94 -5.53 9.04
N GLY A 261 15.72 -5.94 9.39
CA GLY A 261 14.80 -5.15 10.21
C GLY A 261 14.21 -3.92 9.49
N GLY A 262 14.25 -3.92 8.15
CA GLY A 262 13.88 -2.77 7.32
C GLY A 262 15.05 -1.79 7.10
N ARG A 263 14.95 -0.98 6.05
CA ARG A 263 15.94 0.07 5.71
C ARG A 263 15.28 1.38 5.27
N ALA A 264 14.03 1.33 4.82
CA ALA A 264 13.27 2.47 4.31
C ALA A 264 11.77 2.17 4.37
N PRO A 265 10.87 3.14 4.13
CA PRO A 265 9.46 2.86 3.91
C PRO A 265 9.24 1.80 2.82
N HIS A 266 8.17 1.02 2.97
CA HIS A 266 7.87 -0.16 2.14
C HIS A 266 8.04 0.10 0.64
N GLY A 267 7.37 1.11 0.07
CA GLY A 267 7.44 1.38 -1.37
C GLY A 267 8.83 1.83 -1.84
N ILE A 268 9.67 2.39 -0.96
CA ILE A 268 11.07 2.69 -1.29
C ILE A 268 11.90 1.39 -1.38
N GLN A 269 11.67 0.44 -0.49
CA GLN A 269 12.30 -0.90 -0.58
C GLN A 269 11.81 -1.66 -1.81
N VAL A 270 10.51 -1.56 -2.11
CA VAL A 270 9.91 -2.13 -3.32
C VAL A 270 10.45 -1.48 -4.58
N ALA A 271 10.73 -0.15 -4.57
CA ALA A 271 11.38 0.54 -5.68
C ALA A 271 12.78 -0.01 -5.99
N LEU A 272 13.58 -0.31 -4.95
CA LEU A 272 14.85 -1.02 -5.14
C LEU A 272 14.61 -2.42 -5.71
N GLY A 273 13.66 -3.16 -5.14
CA GLY A 273 13.26 -4.49 -5.63
C GLY A 273 12.83 -4.48 -7.09
N THR A 274 12.16 -3.40 -7.53
CA THR A 274 11.75 -3.22 -8.94
C THR A 274 12.95 -3.18 -9.88
N ILE A 275 13.95 -2.37 -9.57
CA ILE A 275 15.17 -2.27 -10.38
C ILE A 275 15.90 -3.62 -10.42
N ILE A 276 16.10 -4.25 -9.26
CA ILE A 276 16.75 -5.57 -9.17
C ILE A 276 16.00 -6.63 -10.00
N SER A 277 14.68 -6.68 -9.86
CA SER A 277 13.87 -7.66 -10.60
C SER A 277 13.89 -7.43 -12.11
N LEU A 278 13.89 -6.17 -12.58
CA LEU A 278 14.05 -5.85 -14.00
C LEU A 278 15.44 -6.27 -14.52
N MET A 279 16.49 -6.08 -13.73
CA MET A 279 17.84 -6.59 -14.06
C MET A 279 17.84 -8.13 -14.18
N LEU A 280 17.15 -8.84 -13.28
CA LEU A 280 16.98 -10.30 -13.39
C LEU A 280 16.23 -10.69 -14.66
N TYR A 281 15.22 -9.93 -15.07
CA TYR A 281 14.50 -10.10 -16.34
C TYR A 281 15.33 -9.68 -17.57
N LYS A 282 16.47 -9.04 -17.38
CA LYS A 282 17.29 -8.43 -18.44
C LYS A 282 16.50 -7.40 -19.27
N GLU A 283 15.64 -6.65 -18.61
CA GLU A 283 14.80 -5.61 -19.21
C GLU A 283 15.37 -4.23 -18.94
N ASP A 284 15.01 -3.27 -19.79
CA ASP A 284 15.39 -1.87 -19.61
C ASP A 284 14.65 -1.25 -18.42
N TYR A 285 15.40 -0.61 -17.54
CA TYR A 285 14.92 0.09 -16.34
C TYR A 285 15.30 1.59 -16.34
N SER A 286 15.88 2.09 -17.42
CA SER A 286 16.39 3.46 -17.52
C SER A 286 15.31 4.52 -17.25
N ASN A 287 14.13 4.36 -17.84
CA ASN A 287 13.01 5.25 -17.62
C ASN A 287 12.55 5.29 -16.15
N ILE A 288 12.62 4.17 -15.45
CA ILE A 288 12.24 4.10 -14.02
C ILE A 288 13.28 4.83 -13.17
N ILE A 289 14.56 4.64 -13.47
CA ILE A 289 15.65 5.38 -12.80
C ILE A 289 15.50 6.88 -13.03
N ASP A 290 15.13 7.31 -14.22
CA ASP A 290 14.91 8.73 -14.52
C ASP A 290 13.72 9.30 -13.75
N ILE A 291 12.62 8.54 -13.61
CA ILE A 291 11.49 8.94 -12.76
C ILE A 291 11.94 9.06 -11.31
N TYR A 292 12.68 8.09 -10.78
CA TYR A 292 13.17 8.12 -9.41
C TYR A 292 14.08 9.33 -9.17
N LYS A 293 14.97 9.66 -10.10
CA LYS A 293 15.81 10.87 -10.02
C LYS A 293 14.99 12.16 -10.05
N ARG A 294 14.01 12.26 -10.96
CA ARG A 294 13.12 13.45 -11.07
C ARG A 294 12.29 13.69 -9.83
N LEU A 295 11.88 12.63 -9.12
CA LEU A 295 11.11 12.70 -7.87
C LEU A 295 12.00 12.60 -6.62
N GLU A 296 13.33 12.66 -6.79
CA GLU A 296 14.32 12.60 -5.71
C GLU A 296 14.18 11.35 -4.83
N ILE A 297 13.71 10.24 -5.42
CA ILE A 297 13.56 8.96 -4.70
C ILE A 297 14.95 8.34 -4.50
N SER A 298 15.38 8.33 -3.25
CA SER A 298 16.63 7.70 -2.84
C SER A 298 16.40 6.25 -2.45
N LEU A 299 17.03 5.33 -3.17
CA LEU A 299 16.95 3.90 -2.88
C LEU A 299 17.82 3.53 -1.66
N PRO A 300 17.40 2.53 -0.84
CA PRO A 300 18.18 2.12 0.33
C PRO A 300 19.50 1.49 -0.09
N LYS A 301 20.58 1.89 0.58
CA LYS A 301 21.91 1.33 0.36
C LYS A 301 22.10 0.04 1.16
N LEU A 302 22.64 -0.97 0.51
CA LEU A 302 23.00 -2.24 1.11
C LEU A 302 24.48 -2.53 0.87
N THR A 303 25.14 -3.06 1.87
CA THR A 303 26.48 -3.64 1.67
C THR A 303 26.37 -4.91 0.82
N ARG A 304 27.48 -5.36 0.22
CA ARG A 304 27.49 -6.60 -0.57
C ARG A 304 26.98 -7.81 0.22
N GLU A 305 27.38 -7.93 1.47
CA GLU A 305 26.94 -9.02 2.35
C GLU A 305 25.43 -8.96 2.64
N GLU A 306 24.91 -7.76 2.97
CA GLU A 306 23.46 -7.55 3.19
C GLU A 306 22.66 -7.87 1.94
N PHE A 307 23.11 -7.37 0.78
CA PHE A 307 22.44 -7.61 -0.49
C PHE A 307 22.34 -9.10 -0.82
N LEU A 308 23.45 -9.85 -0.73
CA LEU A 308 23.43 -11.28 -1.01
C LEU A 308 22.53 -12.05 -0.05
N LYS A 309 22.54 -11.70 1.26
CA LYS A 309 21.62 -12.30 2.23
C LYS A 309 20.15 -12.02 1.88
N VAL A 310 19.85 -10.79 1.48
CA VAL A 310 18.50 -10.40 1.04
C VAL A 310 18.08 -11.20 -0.19
N MET A 311 18.93 -11.31 -1.21
CA MET A 311 18.62 -12.04 -2.44
C MET A 311 18.46 -13.55 -2.20
N ASP A 312 19.24 -14.13 -1.32
CA ASP A 312 19.12 -15.54 -0.94
C ASP A 312 17.81 -15.83 -0.18
N TYR A 313 17.34 -14.91 0.65
CA TYR A 313 16.15 -15.09 1.45
C TYR A 313 14.86 -14.66 0.72
N ALA A 314 14.94 -13.80 -0.29
CA ALA A 314 13.76 -13.28 -0.98
C ALA A 314 12.78 -14.36 -1.46
N PRO A 315 13.20 -15.48 -2.09
CA PRO A 315 12.28 -16.56 -2.49
C PRO A 315 11.52 -17.21 -1.33
N GLU A 316 12.11 -17.21 -0.13
CA GLU A 316 11.52 -17.81 1.06
C GLU A 316 10.38 -16.98 1.67
N THR A 317 10.29 -15.68 1.33
CA THR A 317 9.30 -14.75 1.89
C THR A 317 7.87 -15.06 1.42
N ARG A 318 7.73 -15.70 0.24
CA ARG A 318 6.42 -16.12 -0.32
C ARG A 318 6.54 -17.47 -1.01
N LYS A 319 6.65 -18.54 -0.23
CA LYS A 319 6.70 -19.91 -0.74
C LYS A 319 5.50 -20.23 -1.62
N GLY A 320 5.76 -20.87 -2.76
CA GLY A 320 4.73 -21.28 -3.72
C GLY A 320 4.26 -20.17 -4.69
N ARG A 321 4.79 -18.95 -4.57
CA ARG A 321 4.55 -17.89 -5.55
C ARG A 321 5.62 -17.94 -6.64
N TYR A 322 5.26 -18.45 -7.81
CA TYR A 322 6.17 -18.52 -8.95
C TYR A 322 6.53 -17.12 -9.48
N THR A 323 7.80 -16.81 -9.58
CA THR A 323 8.34 -15.50 -9.98
C THR A 323 9.63 -15.67 -10.79
N ILE A 324 10.31 -14.57 -11.14
CA ILE A 324 11.62 -14.61 -11.79
C ILE A 324 12.64 -15.41 -10.98
N PHE A 325 12.55 -15.46 -9.66
CA PHE A 325 13.45 -16.23 -8.81
C PHE A 325 13.46 -17.71 -9.12
N ASP A 326 12.32 -18.27 -9.54
CA ASP A 326 12.19 -19.69 -9.90
C ASP A 326 12.87 -20.06 -11.23
N THR A 327 13.41 -19.08 -11.95
CA THR A 327 14.12 -19.27 -13.23
C THR A 327 15.62 -19.04 -13.11
N ILE A 328 16.13 -18.80 -11.90
CA ILE A 328 17.54 -18.47 -11.67
C ILE A 328 18.30 -19.74 -11.28
N ASP A 329 19.10 -20.26 -12.20
CA ASP A 329 19.93 -21.46 -11.99
C ASP A 329 21.28 -21.11 -11.34
N ASP A 330 21.87 -19.96 -11.68
CA ASP A 330 23.18 -19.52 -11.18
C ASP A 330 23.09 -18.23 -10.37
N LYS A 331 23.31 -18.33 -9.06
CA LYS A 331 23.30 -17.20 -8.14
C LYS A 331 24.40 -16.17 -8.36
N LYS A 332 25.41 -16.44 -9.22
CA LYS A 332 26.39 -15.42 -9.64
C LYS A 332 25.75 -14.19 -10.27
N VAL A 333 24.52 -14.32 -10.80
CA VAL A 333 23.76 -13.18 -11.30
C VAL A 333 23.55 -12.11 -10.22
N TYR A 334 23.41 -12.48 -8.96
CA TYR A 334 23.26 -11.52 -7.85
C TYR A 334 24.53 -10.67 -7.65
N GLU A 335 25.72 -11.30 -7.76
CA GLU A 335 26.99 -10.57 -7.69
C GLU A 335 27.10 -9.51 -8.81
N ASN A 336 26.76 -9.91 -10.04
CA ASN A 336 26.79 -9.00 -11.19
C ASN A 336 25.82 -7.82 -11.00
N ILE A 337 24.63 -8.07 -10.46
CA ILE A 337 23.64 -7.02 -10.16
C ILE A 337 24.17 -6.07 -9.09
N TYR A 338 24.79 -6.59 -8.01
CA TYR A 338 25.39 -5.75 -6.99
C TYR A 338 26.45 -4.81 -7.56
N GLU A 339 27.36 -5.36 -8.39
CA GLU A 339 28.42 -4.57 -9.04
C GLU A 339 27.84 -3.49 -9.98
N GLU A 340 26.74 -3.79 -10.68
CA GLU A 340 26.07 -2.83 -11.55
C GLU A 340 25.41 -1.73 -10.74
N LEU A 341 24.67 -2.05 -9.67
CA LEU A 341 24.07 -1.06 -8.77
C LEU A 341 25.13 -0.17 -8.10
N SER A 342 26.28 -0.74 -7.76
CA SER A 342 27.43 0.03 -7.22
C SER A 342 28.02 0.98 -8.26
N ARG A 343 28.19 0.52 -9.51
CA ARG A 343 28.64 1.40 -10.62
C ARG A 343 27.68 2.53 -10.91
N MET A 344 26.37 2.32 -10.71
CA MET A 344 25.34 3.35 -10.83
C MET A 344 25.29 4.31 -9.64
N GLY A 345 26.04 4.06 -8.58
CA GLY A 345 26.06 4.86 -7.35
C GLY A 345 24.82 4.67 -6.47
N ILE A 346 24.07 3.59 -6.66
CA ILE A 346 22.92 3.22 -5.83
C ILE A 346 23.42 2.60 -4.51
N PHE A 347 24.49 1.78 -4.57
CA PHE A 347 25.16 1.17 -3.42
C PHE A 347 26.53 1.76 -3.15
#